data_4491f7785fc9f5adf146e87a1164d8ac
#
_entry.id   4491f7785fc9f5adf146e87a1164d8ac
#
_cell.length_a   1.000
_cell.length_b   1.000
_cell.length_c   1.000
_cell.angle_alpha   90.00
_cell.angle_beta   90.00
_cell.angle_gamma   90.00
#
_symmetry.space_group_name_H-M   'P 1'
#
loop_
_entity.id
_entity.type
_entity.pdbx_description
1 polymer ?
#
loop_
_entity_poly.entity_id
_entity_poly.type
_entity_poly.pdbx_seq_one_letter_code
_entity_poly.pdbx_strand_id
1 'polypeptide(L)'
;MAISHGFNKTEAATSVTAPVTVNSGLQIVVGTAPVNMLDDPEAAVNTPMLVNTFKEAAAAVGYSDDFAKYTLCEAVSASFQVMGISPIVVVNVLDPANAKHITELSNKTVQVNDGIAEIDETGILLKKLVVKKEQTVLTADEDYSARFNDDGTVSIALVNGGKGDGATALTISGSILDPTKITAADIVGGVNAATGAETGLEVVRQVFPKLGMVPGILLAPRFSKDPMVCAALQAKCRKINGVFDAVCFVDIDSSASGARKYTDVANQKVKQGATSREAYGLWLYGKIGSAIYSGSSLAAAAAVYNDSLYNDTPNASPSNVSV
;
A
#
# COMPACT_ATOMS: atom_id res chain seq x y z
N MET A 1 54.27 23.87 20.46
CA MET A 1 53.21 22.81 20.55
C MET A 1 51.90 23.48 20.19
N ALA A 2 51.42 23.31 18.95
CA ALA A 2 50.15 23.92 18.49
C ALA A 2 48.99 23.00 18.88
N ILE A 3 48.09 23.54 19.66
CA ILE A 3 46.86 22.82 20.06
C ILE A 3 45.86 23.01 18.91
N SER A 4 45.58 21.97 18.18
CA SER A 4 44.54 21.96 17.16
C SER A 4 43.19 21.77 17.83
N HIS A 5 42.38 22.84 17.89
CA HIS A 5 40.99 22.78 18.22
C HIS A 5 40.19 22.46 16.94
N GLY A 6 39.85 21.21 16.73
CA GLY A 6 39.00 20.77 15.63
C GLY A 6 38.01 19.73 16.15
N PHE A 7 36.72 19.94 15.87
CA PHE A 7 35.73 18.88 15.97
C PHE A 7 35.94 17.89 14.83
N ASN A 8 36.51 16.72 15.13
CA ASN A 8 36.51 15.59 14.20
C ASN A 8 35.12 14.98 14.18
N LYS A 9 34.31 15.36 13.20
CA LYS A 9 33.12 14.58 12.83
C LYS A 9 33.60 13.41 11.98
N THR A 10 33.62 12.23 12.56
CA THR A 10 33.59 10.98 11.81
C THR A 10 32.14 10.66 11.54
N GLU A 11 31.67 10.93 10.34
CA GLU A 11 30.43 10.36 9.86
C GLU A 11 30.69 8.88 9.61
N ALA A 12 30.15 8.02 10.48
CA ALA A 12 30.02 6.61 10.15
C ALA A 12 29.04 6.52 8.97
N ALA A 13 29.51 5.99 7.85
CA ALA A 13 28.60 5.65 6.75
C ALA A 13 27.53 4.74 7.30
N THR A 14 26.28 5.21 7.32
CA THR A 14 25.13 4.33 7.49
C THR A 14 25.20 3.35 6.33
N SER A 15 25.63 2.12 6.59
CA SER A 15 25.58 1.05 5.61
C SER A 15 24.10 0.76 5.36
N VAL A 16 23.50 1.44 4.39
CA VAL A 16 22.27 0.99 3.78
C VAL A 16 22.65 -0.30 3.07
N THR A 17 22.26 -1.43 3.66
CA THR A 17 22.40 -2.72 3.00
C THR A 17 21.60 -2.62 1.70
N ALA A 18 22.27 -2.72 0.56
CA ALA A 18 21.57 -2.71 -0.72
C ALA A 18 20.56 -3.87 -0.75
N PRO A 19 19.33 -3.64 -1.19
CA PRO A 19 18.36 -4.71 -1.31
C PRO A 19 18.91 -5.83 -2.18
N VAL A 20 18.67 -7.08 -1.75
CA VAL A 20 19.04 -8.25 -2.56
C VAL A 20 18.06 -8.34 -3.72
N THR A 21 18.56 -8.33 -4.96
CA THR A 21 17.72 -8.50 -6.16
C THR A 21 17.44 -9.99 -6.35
N VAL A 22 16.19 -10.39 -6.34
CA VAL A 22 15.75 -11.79 -6.47
C VAL A 22 14.90 -11.95 -7.72
N ASN A 23 15.22 -12.98 -8.53
CA ASN A 23 14.50 -13.25 -9.77
C ASN A 23 13.47 -14.37 -9.64
N SER A 24 13.55 -15.23 -8.63
CA SER A 24 12.73 -16.47 -8.52
C SER A 24 11.35 -16.25 -7.89
N GLY A 25 11.16 -15.25 -7.07
CA GLY A 25 9.95 -15.08 -6.27
C GLY A 25 9.28 -13.72 -6.45
N LEU A 26 9.16 -13.21 -7.70
CA LEU A 26 8.54 -11.89 -7.87
C LEU A 26 7.15 -11.82 -7.22
N GLN A 27 7.04 -10.97 -6.22
CA GLN A 27 5.77 -10.71 -5.54
C GLN A 27 4.93 -9.74 -6.34
N ILE A 28 3.66 -10.10 -6.57
CA ILE A 28 2.64 -9.23 -7.12
C ILE A 28 1.63 -8.97 -6.01
N VAL A 29 1.57 -7.74 -5.56
CA VAL A 29 0.71 -7.34 -4.44
C VAL A 29 -0.44 -6.47 -4.94
N VAL A 30 -1.67 -6.92 -4.72
CA VAL A 30 -2.90 -6.17 -5.04
C VAL A 30 -3.53 -5.67 -3.75
N GLY A 31 -3.81 -4.37 -3.67
CA GLY A 31 -4.35 -3.78 -2.45
C GLY A 31 -4.58 -2.28 -2.56
N THR A 32 -4.52 -1.61 -1.43
CA THR A 32 -4.78 -0.18 -1.27
C THR A 32 -3.54 0.60 -0.89
N ALA A 33 -3.39 1.81 -1.41
CA ALA A 33 -2.31 2.73 -1.07
C ALA A 33 -2.82 4.19 -1.07
N PRO A 34 -2.14 5.13 -0.36
CA PRO A 34 -2.56 6.53 -0.26
C PRO A 34 -2.19 7.33 -1.52
N VAL A 35 -2.74 6.92 -2.68
CA VAL A 35 -2.44 7.55 -3.98
C VAL A 35 -2.88 9.01 -4.07
N ASN A 36 -3.77 9.48 -3.17
CA ASN A 36 -4.13 10.88 -3.05
C ASN A 36 -2.93 11.81 -2.78
N MET A 37 -1.83 11.28 -2.24
CA MET A 37 -0.59 12.02 -1.96
C MET A 37 0.28 12.22 -3.22
N LEU A 38 -0.08 11.61 -4.35
CA LEU A 38 0.63 11.73 -5.61
C LEU A 38 0.14 12.94 -6.42
N ASP A 39 1.00 13.47 -7.29
CA ASP A 39 0.63 14.52 -8.25
C ASP A 39 -0.44 14.05 -9.24
N ASP A 40 -0.34 12.78 -9.68
CA ASP A 40 -1.31 12.11 -10.54
C ASP A 40 -1.81 10.81 -9.91
N PRO A 41 -2.82 10.90 -9.02
CA PRO A 41 -3.35 9.74 -8.32
C PRO A 41 -3.98 8.68 -9.24
N GLU A 42 -4.56 9.10 -10.39
CA GLU A 42 -5.28 8.21 -11.31
C GLU A 42 -4.32 7.30 -12.09
N ALA A 43 -3.09 7.75 -12.38
CA ALA A 43 -2.08 6.95 -13.07
C ALA A 43 -1.64 5.71 -12.28
N ALA A 44 -1.77 5.75 -10.96
CA ALA A 44 -1.41 4.65 -10.06
C ALA A 44 -2.51 3.57 -9.91
N VAL A 45 -3.70 3.79 -10.53
CA VAL A 45 -4.86 2.90 -10.34
C VAL A 45 -4.81 1.75 -11.33
N ASN A 46 -4.97 0.52 -10.82
CA ASN A 46 -5.02 -0.72 -11.62
C ASN A 46 -3.88 -0.83 -12.66
N THR A 47 -2.70 -0.29 -12.29
CA THR A 47 -1.51 -0.33 -13.13
C THR A 47 -0.42 -1.13 -12.40
N PRO A 48 0.17 -2.17 -13.01
CA PRO A 48 1.26 -2.91 -12.38
C PRO A 48 2.53 -2.07 -12.41
N MET A 49 3.06 -1.73 -11.24
CA MET A 49 4.27 -0.92 -11.07
C MET A 49 5.37 -1.76 -10.45
N LEU A 50 6.49 -1.92 -11.17
CA LEU A 50 7.70 -2.54 -10.64
C LEU A 50 8.45 -1.52 -9.79
N VAL A 51 8.73 -1.87 -8.54
CA VAL A 51 9.47 -1.03 -7.62
C VAL A 51 10.65 -1.80 -7.02
N ASN A 52 11.82 -1.16 -7.00
CA ASN A 52 13.08 -1.77 -6.57
C ASN A 52 13.54 -1.23 -5.21
N THR A 53 12.97 -0.12 -4.78
CA THR A 53 13.33 0.50 -3.51
C THR A 53 12.08 1.01 -2.79
N PHE A 54 12.20 1.17 -1.47
CA PHE A 54 11.15 1.79 -0.67
C PHE A 54 10.75 3.19 -1.18
N LYS A 55 11.75 3.99 -1.58
CA LYS A 55 11.52 5.34 -2.11
C LYS A 55 10.75 5.32 -3.44
N GLU A 56 11.09 4.38 -4.33
CA GLU A 56 10.32 4.18 -5.58
C GLU A 56 8.88 3.76 -5.30
N ALA A 57 8.65 2.85 -4.34
CA ALA A 57 7.32 2.44 -3.96
C ALA A 57 6.48 3.60 -3.41
N ALA A 58 7.06 4.41 -2.49
CA ALA A 58 6.40 5.60 -1.96
C ALA A 58 6.09 6.64 -3.04
N ALA A 59 6.98 6.82 -4.03
CA ALA A 59 6.74 7.71 -5.16
C ALA A 59 5.71 7.18 -6.15
N ALA A 60 5.59 5.84 -6.30
CA ALA A 60 4.67 5.20 -7.24
C ALA A 60 3.23 5.13 -6.74
N VAL A 61 3.01 4.86 -5.45
CA VAL A 61 1.67 4.62 -4.90
C VAL A 61 1.36 5.41 -3.62
N GLY A 62 2.29 6.23 -3.12
CA GLY A 62 2.22 6.83 -1.79
C GLY A 62 2.60 5.84 -0.68
N TYR A 63 2.76 6.34 0.54
CA TYR A 63 3.08 5.49 1.68
C TYR A 63 2.40 6.00 2.96
N SER A 64 2.00 5.06 3.81
CA SER A 64 1.46 5.30 5.14
C SER A 64 1.72 4.08 6.03
N ASP A 65 2.00 4.31 7.31
CA ASP A 65 2.14 3.24 8.31
C ASP A 65 0.79 2.68 8.81
N ASP A 66 -0.34 3.25 8.35
CA ASP A 66 -1.67 2.69 8.62
C ASP A 66 -1.96 1.48 7.70
N PHE A 67 -1.30 0.37 8.00
CA PHE A 67 -1.43 -0.88 7.23
C PHE A 67 -2.84 -1.48 7.28
N ALA A 68 -3.68 -1.06 8.23
CA ALA A 68 -5.06 -1.50 8.28
C ALA A 68 -5.89 -0.89 7.14
N LYS A 69 -5.55 0.32 6.73
CA LYS A 69 -6.17 1.03 5.61
C LYS A 69 -5.43 0.83 4.29
N TYR A 70 -4.09 0.83 4.33
CA TYR A 70 -3.23 0.82 3.14
C TYR A 70 -2.40 -0.47 3.05
N THR A 71 -3.04 -1.52 2.54
CA THR A 71 -2.48 -2.88 2.57
C THR A 71 -1.27 -3.09 1.65
N LEU A 72 -1.10 -2.26 0.61
CA LEU A 72 0.13 -2.26 -0.19
C LEU A 72 1.34 -1.77 0.61
N CYS A 73 1.14 -0.75 1.46
CA CYS A 73 2.20 -0.20 2.31
C CYS A 73 2.73 -1.25 3.29
N GLU A 74 1.86 -2.15 3.76
CA GLU A 74 2.27 -3.28 4.58
C GLU A 74 3.25 -4.21 3.86
N ALA A 75 2.93 -4.62 2.62
CA ALA A 75 3.80 -5.49 1.84
C ALA A 75 5.10 -4.79 1.40
N VAL A 76 5.02 -3.51 1.07
CA VAL A 76 6.18 -2.65 0.77
C VAL A 76 7.13 -2.60 1.98
N SER A 77 6.59 -2.35 3.18
CA SER A 77 7.38 -2.34 4.42
C SER A 77 7.97 -3.71 4.74
N ALA A 78 7.18 -4.79 4.64
CA ALA A 78 7.64 -6.14 4.87
C ALA A 78 8.81 -6.52 3.93
N SER A 79 8.72 -6.14 2.66
CA SER A 79 9.72 -6.46 1.66
C SER A 79 11.00 -5.62 1.81
N PHE A 80 10.89 -4.28 1.84
CA PHE A 80 12.05 -3.41 1.80
C PHE A 80 12.64 -3.09 3.18
N GLN A 81 11.80 -2.87 4.20
CA GLN A 81 12.26 -2.42 5.51
C GLN A 81 12.54 -3.59 6.46
N VAL A 82 11.74 -4.66 6.39
CA VAL A 82 11.90 -5.82 7.28
C VAL A 82 12.88 -6.82 6.70
N MET A 83 12.67 -7.28 5.45
CA MET A 83 13.46 -8.35 4.84
C MET A 83 14.55 -7.85 3.88
N GLY A 84 14.53 -6.58 3.45
CA GLY A 84 15.53 -6.01 2.53
C GLY A 84 15.56 -6.68 1.15
N ILE A 85 14.38 -7.10 0.65
CA ILE A 85 14.26 -7.77 -0.65
C ILE A 85 13.65 -6.86 -1.71
N SER A 86 14.03 -7.08 -2.96
CA SER A 86 13.50 -6.41 -4.16
C SER A 86 13.72 -7.27 -5.41
N PRO A 87 13.03 -7.04 -6.53
CA PRO A 87 11.90 -6.12 -6.70
C PRO A 87 10.56 -6.70 -6.23
N ILE A 88 9.55 -5.83 -6.13
CA ILE A 88 8.14 -6.24 -6.02
C ILE A 88 7.30 -5.50 -7.05
N VAL A 89 6.13 -6.05 -7.40
CA VAL A 89 5.13 -5.36 -8.22
C VAL A 89 3.94 -5.00 -7.35
N VAL A 90 3.55 -3.73 -7.37
CA VAL A 90 2.39 -3.22 -6.64
C VAL A 90 1.27 -2.85 -7.61
N VAL A 91 0.03 -3.17 -7.23
CA VAL A 91 -1.19 -2.83 -7.99
C VAL A 91 -2.18 -2.21 -7.01
N ASN A 92 -2.38 -0.90 -7.10
CA ASN A 92 -3.36 -0.20 -6.28
C ASN A 92 -4.74 -0.24 -6.93
N VAL A 93 -5.78 -0.60 -6.15
CA VAL A 93 -7.17 -0.64 -6.61
C VAL A 93 -7.99 0.55 -6.11
N LEU A 94 -7.45 1.34 -5.19
CA LEU A 94 -8.14 2.50 -4.64
C LEU A 94 -8.13 3.64 -5.67
N ASP A 95 -9.33 3.97 -6.19
CA ASP A 95 -9.51 4.83 -7.36
C ASP A 95 -10.17 6.17 -6.99
N PRO A 96 -9.46 7.31 -7.14
CA PRO A 96 -10.00 8.64 -6.85
C PRO A 96 -11.05 9.13 -7.85
N ALA A 97 -11.19 8.48 -9.01
CA ALA A 97 -12.24 8.75 -9.99
C ALA A 97 -13.53 7.95 -9.71
N ASN A 98 -13.44 6.87 -8.91
CA ASN A 98 -14.59 6.05 -8.56
C ASN A 98 -15.36 6.64 -7.36
N ALA A 99 -16.57 7.12 -7.60
CA ALA A 99 -17.40 7.70 -6.54
C ALA A 99 -17.67 6.73 -5.36
N LYS A 100 -17.59 5.41 -5.59
CA LYS A 100 -17.75 4.41 -4.50
C LYS A 100 -16.57 4.40 -3.54
N HIS A 101 -15.40 4.87 -3.95
CA HIS A 101 -14.20 4.94 -3.13
C HIS A 101 -14.05 6.31 -2.42
N ILE A 102 -15.03 7.19 -2.59
CA ILE A 102 -14.99 8.57 -2.10
C ILE A 102 -15.96 8.74 -0.92
N THR A 103 -15.50 9.46 0.09
CA THR A 103 -16.33 10.02 1.16
C THR A 103 -16.30 11.55 1.05
N GLU A 104 -17.47 12.18 1.15
CA GLU A 104 -17.58 13.63 1.11
C GLU A 104 -17.13 14.25 2.44
N LEU A 105 -16.25 15.25 2.34
CA LEU A 105 -15.89 16.14 3.43
C LEU A 105 -16.79 17.37 3.40
N SER A 106 -17.74 17.44 4.34
CA SER A 106 -18.74 18.51 4.35
C SER A 106 -18.46 19.55 5.43
N ASN A 107 -18.23 20.81 5.02
CA ASN A 107 -18.20 22.02 5.86
C ASN A 107 -17.54 21.84 7.24
N LYS A 108 -16.36 21.22 7.28
CA LYS A 108 -15.57 21.09 8.52
C LYS A 108 -14.91 22.42 8.84
N THR A 109 -15.07 22.91 10.06
CA THR A 109 -14.36 24.08 10.55
C THR A 109 -13.02 23.67 11.13
N VAL A 110 -11.94 24.29 10.66
CA VAL A 110 -10.57 24.13 11.18
C VAL A 110 -10.06 25.46 11.72
N GLN A 111 -9.37 25.43 12.84
CA GLN A 111 -8.79 26.62 13.46
C GLN A 111 -7.48 26.98 12.75
N VAL A 112 -7.24 28.27 12.65
CA VAL A 112 -5.99 28.82 12.09
C VAL A 112 -5.14 29.34 13.24
N ASN A 113 -3.93 28.81 13.36
CA ASN A 113 -2.91 29.25 14.32
C ASN A 113 -1.69 29.73 13.54
N ASP A 114 -1.28 30.96 13.76
CA ASP A 114 -0.13 31.58 13.09
C ASP A 114 -0.16 31.45 11.56
N GLY A 115 -1.36 31.59 10.96
CA GLY A 115 -1.56 31.49 9.51
C GLY A 115 -1.63 30.06 8.96
N ILE A 116 -1.60 29.05 9.82
CA ILE A 116 -1.65 27.63 9.43
C ILE A 116 -2.90 26.96 10.01
N ALA A 117 -3.60 26.20 9.17
CA ALA A 117 -4.71 25.33 9.60
C ALA A 117 -4.36 23.87 9.29
N GLU A 118 -4.58 23.00 10.28
CA GLU A 118 -4.32 21.56 10.15
C GLU A 118 -5.63 20.80 9.95
N ILE A 119 -5.66 19.93 8.94
CA ILE A 119 -6.78 19.04 8.66
C ILE A 119 -6.37 17.64 9.08
N ASP A 120 -6.93 17.13 10.16
CA ASP A 120 -6.59 15.82 10.76
C ASP A 120 -7.06 14.61 9.94
N GLU A 121 -7.84 14.81 8.86
CA GLU A 121 -8.26 13.74 7.98
C GLU A 121 -7.16 13.35 7.01
N THR A 122 -7.01 12.03 6.81
CA THR A 122 -6.18 11.45 5.76
C THR A 122 -7.01 11.16 4.50
N GLY A 123 -6.35 10.98 3.35
CA GLY A 123 -7.04 10.64 2.10
C GLY A 123 -7.61 11.83 1.34
N ILE A 124 -7.37 13.07 1.77
CA ILE A 124 -7.88 14.27 1.12
C ILE A 124 -7.39 14.35 -0.32
N LEU A 125 -8.31 14.62 -1.25
CA LEU A 125 -8.01 14.92 -2.64
C LEU A 125 -7.80 16.44 -2.78
N LEU A 126 -6.55 16.92 -2.78
CA LEU A 126 -6.24 18.36 -2.81
C LEU A 126 -6.87 19.09 -3.99
N LYS A 127 -6.95 18.45 -5.17
CA LYS A 127 -7.60 19.02 -6.37
C LYS A 127 -9.11 19.24 -6.21
N LYS A 128 -9.75 18.57 -5.23
CA LYS A 128 -11.18 18.69 -4.92
C LYS A 128 -11.44 19.44 -3.60
N LEU A 129 -10.39 19.98 -2.98
CA LEU A 129 -10.50 20.71 -1.73
C LEU A 129 -11.02 22.13 -1.99
N VAL A 130 -12.06 22.53 -1.27
CA VAL A 130 -12.60 23.87 -1.26
C VAL A 130 -12.40 24.48 0.12
N VAL A 131 -11.67 25.57 0.17
CA VAL A 131 -11.35 26.32 1.41
C VAL A 131 -12.09 27.64 1.41
N LYS A 132 -12.75 27.97 2.51
CA LYS A 132 -13.48 29.23 2.68
C LYS A 132 -13.08 29.93 3.97
N LYS A 133 -12.97 31.25 3.88
CA LYS A 133 -13.01 32.15 5.03
C LYS A 133 -14.42 32.73 5.10
N GLU A 134 -15.20 32.33 6.09
CA GLU A 134 -16.64 32.65 6.18
C GLU A 134 -17.39 32.23 4.92
N GLN A 135 -17.87 33.20 4.09
CA GLN A 135 -18.54 32.91 2.81
C GLN A 135 -17.61 33.05 1.59
N THR A 136 -16.38 33.53 1.79
CA THR A 136 -15.44 33.79 0.70
C THR A 136 -14.66 32.54 0.36
N VAL A 137 -14.77 32.05 -0.88
CA VAL A 137 -13.96 30.94 -1.40
C VAL A 137 -12.54 31.46 -1.65
N LEU A 138 -11.56 30.76 -1.12
CA LEU A 138 -10.14 31.02 -1.30
C LEU A 138 -9.60 30.25 -2.52
N THR A 139 -8.68 30.88 -3.23
CA THR A 139 -8.00 30.29 -4.40
C THR A 139 -6.69 29.65 -3.98
N ALA A 140 -6.47 28.38 -4.36
CA ALA A 140 -5.19 27.72 -4.13
C ALA A 140 -4.05 28.44 -4.88
N ASP A 141 -2.87 28.47 -4.28
CA ASP A 141 -1.65 29.12 -4.75
C ASP A 141 -1.68 30.67 -4.80
N GLU A 142 -2.85 31.28 -4.61
CA GLU A 142 -3.02 32.74 -4.48
C GLU A 142 -3.31 33.15 -3.03
N ASP A 143 -4.33 32.54 -2.42
CA ASP A 143 -4.82 32.87 -1.08
C ASP A 143 -4.30 31.91 0.00
N TYR A 144 -3.98 30.65 -0.39
CA TYR A 144 -3.41 29.63 0.48
C TYR A 144 -2.60 28.60 -0.31
N SER A 145 -1.73 27.86 0.38
CA SER A 145 -1.09 26.65 -0.12
C SER A 145 -1.47 25.47 0.76
N ALA A 146 -1.77 24.32 0.14
CA ALA A 146 -2.08 23.07 0.85
C ALA A 146 -1.00 22.04 0.58
N ARG A 147 -0.55 21.32 1.64
CA ARG A 147 0.49 20.28 1.54
C ARG A 147 0.13 19.10 2.41
N PHE A 148 0.52 17.92 1.96
CA PHE A 148 0.48 16.72 2.81
C PHE A 148 1.60 16.76 3.83
N ASN A 149 1.28 16.35 5.05
CA ASN A 149 2.21 16.01 6.10
C ASN A 149 2.67 14.55 5.95
N ASP A 150 3.72 14.14 6.65
CA ASP A 150 4.27 12.78 6.57
C ASP A 150 3.27 11.70 7.01
N ASP A 151 2.30 12.04 7.85
CA ASP A 151 1.22 11.15 8.30
C ASP A 151 0.00 11.09 7.36
N GLY A 152 0.03 11.84 6.24
CA GLY A 152 -1.05 11.92 5.26
C GLY A 152 -2.17 12.90 5.61
N THR A 153 -2.06 13.65 6.71
CA THR A 153 -2.89 14.82 7.02
C THR A 153 -2.53 15.99 6.12
N VAL A 154 -3.28 17.08 6.18
CA VAL A 154 -3.04 18.24 5.29
C VAL A 154 -2.89 19.54 6.10
N SER A 155 -1.78 20.24 5.87
CA SER A 155 -1.56 21.59 6.36
C SER A 155 -1.95 22.60 5.28
N ILE A 156 -2.74 23.62 5.65
CA ILE A 156 -3.09 24.77 4.83
C ILE A 156 -2.37 25.99 5.39
N ALA A 157 -1.46 26.57 4.62
CA ALA A 157 -0.78 27.81 4.97
C ALA A 157 -1.43 28.98 4.21
N LEU A 158 -1.87 30.01 4.93
CA LEU A 158 -2.45 31.21 4.33
C LEU A 158 -1.36 32.11 3.74
N VAL A 159 -1.65 32.71 2.59
CA VAL A 159 -0.75 33.65 1.93
C VAL A 159 -0.97 35.02 2.55
N ASN A 160 0.11 35.69 2.99
CA ASN A 160 0.07 37.03 3.55
C ASN A 160 -0.44 38.04 2.49
N GLY A 161 -1.46 38.84 2.83
CA GLY A 161 -2.13 39.71 1.90
C GLY A 161 -3.16 39.07 0.98
N GLY A 162 -3.31 37.75 1.01
CA GLY A 162 -4.40 37.04 0.32
C GLY A 162 -5.75 37.21 1.01
N LYS A 163 -6.86 36.79 0.38
CA LYS A 163 -8.22 36.91 0.94
C LYS A 163 -8.38 36.12 2.26
N GLY A 164 -7.55 35.09 2.47
CA GLY A 164 -7.50 34.29 3.69
C GLY A 164 -6.75 34.94 4.84
N ASP A 165 -5.97 35.98 4.58
CA ASP A 165 -5.10 36.61 5.58
C ASP A 165 -5.86 37.07 6.83
N GLY A 166 -5.28 36.80 8.01
CA GLY A 166 -5.90 37.12 9.31
C GLY A 166 -7.14 36.27 9.66
N ALA A 167 -7.45 35.19 8.93
CA ALA A 167 -8.49 34.27 9.34
C ALA A 167 -8.10 33.52 10.63
N THR A 168 -9.05 33.38 11.57
CA THR A 168 -8.90 32.59 12.79
C THR A 168 -9.47 31.18 12.64
N ALA A 169 -10.32 31.00 11.63
CA ALA A 169 -10.90 29.70 11.26
C ALA A 169 -11.20 29.66 9.76
N LEU A 170 -11.13 28.46 9.20
CA LEU A 170 -11.50 28.16 7.83
C LEU A 170 -12.60 27.10 7.81
N THR A 171 -13.47 27.17 6.82
CA THR A 171 -14.42 26.09 6.50
C THR A 171 -13.91 25.35 5.29
N ILE A 172 -13.72 24.05 5.45
CA ILE A 172 -13.24 23.16 4.39
C ILE A 172 -14.32 22.18 3.95
N SER A 173 -14.36 21.91 2.67
CA SER A 173 -15.17 20.86 2.07
C SER A 173 -14.42 20.24 0.90
N GLY A 174 -14.82 19.06 0.49
CA GLY A 174 -14.13 18.34 -0.60
C GLY A 174 -14.42 16.86 -0.59
N SER A 175 -13.48 16.10 -1.09
CA SER A 175 -13.61 14.63 -1.17
C SER A 175 -12.41 13.96 -0.53
N ILE A 176 -12.68 12.88 0.18
CA ILE A 176 -11.70 12.00 0.83
C ILE A 176 -11.69 10.67 0.06
N LEU A 177 -10.53 10.23 -0.35
CA LEU A 177 -10.30 8.89 -0.87
C LEU A 177 -10.28 7.91 0.31
N ASP A 178 -11.27 7.02 0.38
CA ASP A 178 -11.57 6.22 1.55
C ASP A 178 -11.26 4.73 1.30
N PRO A 179 -10.12 4.22 1.79
CA PRO A 179 -9.74 2.83 1.60
C PRO A 179 -10.67 1.83 2.29
N THR A 180 -11.47 2.26 3.27
CA THR A 180 -12.44 1.38 3.96
C THR A 180 -13.62 0.98 3.08
N LYS A 181 -13.83 1.67 1.97
CA LYS A 181 -14.87 1.38 0.98
C LYS A 181 -14.46 0.33 -0.05
N ILE A 182 -13.19 -0.08 -0.05
CA ILE A 182 -12.73 -1.15 -0.93
C ILE A 182 -13.34 -2.48 -0.50
N THR A 183 -13.92 -3.16 -1.45
CA THR A 183 -14.60 -4.45 -1.26
C THR A 183 -13.79 -5.60 -1.85
N ALA A 184 -14.19 -6.83 -1.54
CA ALA A 184 -13.61 -8.03 -2.18
C ALA A 184 -13.76 -7.98 -3.72
N ALA A 185 -14.84 -7.40 -4.23
CA ALA A 185 -15.06 -7.25 -5.67
C ALA A 185 -14.04 -6.33 -6.34
N ASP A 186 -13.61 -5.26 -5.66
CA ASP A 186 -12.59 -4.33 -6.19
C ASP A 186 -11.21 -5.01 -6.27
N ILE A 187 -10.89 -5.85 -5.28
CA ILE A 187 -9.65 -6.66 -5.27
C ILE A 187 -9.68 -7.74 -6.36
N VAL A 188 -10.78 -8.48 -6.47
CA VAL A 188 -10.93 -9.50 -7.53
C VAL A 188 -10.87 -8.84 -8.90
N GLY A 189 -11.52 -7.68 -9.03
CA GLY A 189 -11.54 -6.92 -10.26
C GLY A 189 -12.31 -7.61 -11.40
N GLY A 190 -11.96 -7.24 -12.61
CA GLY A 190 -12.59 -7.75 -13.81
C GLY A 190 -12.02 -7.11 -15.07
N VAL A 191 -12.61 -7.47 -16.19
CA VAL A 191 -12.30 -6.88 -17.51
C VAL A 191 -13.51 -6.08 -17.97
N ASN A 192 -13.31 -4.81 -18.25
CA ASN A 192 -14.34 -3.97 -18.84
C ASN A 192 -14.57 -4.42 -20.28
N ALA A 193 -15.76 -4.93 -20.58
CA ALA A 193 -16.09 -5.47 -21.91
C ALA A 193 -16.03 -4.42 -23.05
N ALA A 194 -16.24 -3.14 -22.73
CA ALA A 194 -16.24 -2.07 -23.75
C ALA A 194 -14.83 -1.53 -24.03
N THR A 195 -13.97 -1.44 -23.01
CA THR A 195 -12.63 -0.83 -23.13
C THR A 195 -11.50 -1.84 -23.09
N GLY A 196 -11.76 -3.06 -22.65
CA GLY A 196 -10.72 -4.06 -22.38
C GLY A 196 -9.88 -3.76 -21.14
N ALA A 197 -10.20 -2.70 -20.38
CA ALA A 197 -9.46 -2.34 -19.18
C ALA A 197 -9.61 -3.41 -18.08
N GLU A 198 -8.50 -3.76 -17.48
CA GLU A 198 -8.41 -4.75 -16.41
C GLU A 198 -8.27 -4.06 -15.06
N THR A 199 -8.91 -4.62 -14.05
CA THR A 199 -8.86 -4.10 -12.67
C THR A 199 -8.56 -5.22 -11.68
N GLY A 200 -8.05 -4.86 -10.49
CA GLY A 200 -7.79 -5.80 -9.42
C GLY A 200 -6.82 -6.92 -9.83
N LEU A 201 -7.13 -8.14 -9.45
CA LEU A 201 -6.32 -9.33 -9.74
C LEU A 201 -6.22 -9.68 -11.24
N GLU A 202 -7.11 -9.15 -12.11
CA GLU A 202 -6.95 -9.33 -13.55
C GLU A 202 -5.67 -8.68 -14.08
N VAL A 203 -5.19 -7.61 -13.45
CA VAL A 203 -3.97 -6.89 -13.82
C VAL A 203 -2.71 -7.77 -13.75
N VAL A 204 -2.74 -8.87 -12.99
CA VAL A 204 -1.60 -9.81 -12.87
C VAL A 204 -1.11 -10.29 -14.24
N ARG A 205 -2.01 -10.50 -15.19
CA ARG A 205 -1.63 -10.93 -16.54
C ARG A 205 -0.93 -9.87 -17.38
N GLN A 206 -0.97 -8.59 -16.95
CA GLN A 206 -0.23 -7.50 -17.59
C GLN A 206 1.23 -7.43 -17.14
N VAL A 207 1.61 -8.09 -16.06
CA VAL A 207 2.96 -7.99 -15.49
C VAL A 207 4.00 -8.44 -16.50
N PHE A 208 3.85 -9.64 -17.07
CA PHE A 208 4.82 -10.11 -18.07
C PHE A 208 4.84 -9.26 -19.34
N PRO A 209 3.70 -8.94 -20.02
CA PRO A 209 3.74 -8.13 -21.21
C PRO A 209 4.26 -6.70 -21.02
N LYS A 210 4.00 -6.07 -19.87
CA LYS A 210 4.41 -4.68 -19.62
C LYS A 210 5.80 -4.55 -19.00
N LEU A 211 6.16 -5.48 -18.11
CA LEU A 211 7.36 -5.37 -17.28
C LEU A 211 8.43 -6.40 -17.65
N GLY A 212 8.11 -7.40 -18.49
CA GLY A 212 9.03 -8.49 -18.85
C GLY A 212 9.34 -9.44 -17.70
N MET A 213 8.58 -9.37 -16.59
CA MET A 213 8.82 -10.13 -15.37
C MET A 213 7.79 -11.25 -15.20
N VAL A 214 8.24 -12.41 -14.73
CA VAL A 214 7.37 -13.56 -14.48
C VAL A 214 6.78 -13.47 -13.06
N PRO A 215 5.43 -13.46 -12.89
CA PRO A 215 4.82 -13.54 -11.58
C PRO A 215 5.16 -14.84 -10.84
N GLY A 216 5.63 -14.74 -9.60
CA GLY A 216 5.97 -15.89 -8.76
C GLY A 216 5.04 -16.07 -7.56
N ILE A 217 4.73 -14.96 -6.87
CA ILE A 217 3.92 -14.98 -5.65
C ILE A 217 2.81 -13.93 -5.79
N LEU A 218 1.55 -14.34 -5.59
CA LEU A 218 0.40 -13.44 -5.59
C LEU A 218 -0.07 -13.16 -4.18
N LEU A 219 -0.33 -11.88 -3.87
CA LEU A 219 -0.74 -11.40 -2.55
C LEU A 219 -1.92 -10.43 -2.67
N ALA A 220 -2.84 -10.54 -1.72
CA ALA A 220 -3.82 -9.50 -1.41
C ALA A 220 -3.93 -9.40 0.13
N PRO A 221 -2.95 -8.77 0.80
CA PRO A 221 -2.87 -8.75 2.25
C PRO A 221 -4.16 -8.22 2.87
N ARG A 222 -4.60 -8.85 3.98
CA ARG A 222 -5.83 -8.56 4.72
C ARG A 222 -7.13 -8.81 3.96
N PHE A 223 -7.15 -8.76 2.62
CA PHE A 223 -8.31 -9.09 1.79
C PHE A 223 -8.41 -10.59 1.50
N SER A 224 -7.30 -11.30 1.46
CA SER A 224 -7.24 -12.73 1.13
C SER A 224 -7.99 -13.65 2.10
N LYS A 225 -8.37 -13.15 3.29
CA LYS A 225 -9.26 -13.83 4.23
C LYS A 225 -10.72 -13.94 3.74
N ASP A 226 -11.13 -13.10 2.78
CA ASP A 226 -12.43 -13.21 2.12
C ASP A 226 -12.43 -14.40 1.15
N PRO A 227 -13.45 -15.28 1.20
CA PRO A 227 -13.52 -16.47 0.32
C PRO A 227 -13.47 -16.16 -1.17
N MET A 228 -14.06 -15.03 -1.61
CA MET A 228 -14.07 -14.62 -3.01
C MET A 228 -12.67 -14.20 -3.48
N VAL A 229 -11.96 -13.42 -2.67
CA VAL A 229 -10.58 -13.01 -2.95
C VAL A 229 -9.65 -14.22 -2.91
N CYS A 230 -9.81 -15.10 -1.91
CA CYS A 230 -9.04 -16.32 -1.78
C CYS A 230 -9.20 -17.22 -3.01
N ALA A 231 -10.43 -17.43 -3.49
CA ALA A 231 -10.70 -18.20 -4.70
C ALA A 231 -10.09 -17.55 -5.95
N ALA A 232 -10.20 -16.24 -6.09
CA ALA A 232 -9.64 -15.48 -7.20
C ALA A 232 -8.10 -15.57 -7.23
N LEU A 233 -7.41 -15.39 -6.08
CA LEU A 233 -5.97 -15.57 -5.99
C LEU A 233 -5.53 -16.94 -6.47
N GLN A 234 -6.16 -18.02 -5.98
CA GLN A 234 -5.87 -19.38 -6.39
C GLN A 234 -6.10 -19.63 -7.88
N ALA A 235 -7.17 -19.05 -8.44
CA ALA A 235 -7.46 -19.16 -9.87
C ALA A 235 -6.40 -18.44 -10.73
N LYS A 236 -5.93 -17.26 -10.27
CA LYS A 236 -4.91 -16.49 -10.97
C LYS A 236 -3.50 -17.06 -10.86
N CYS A 237 -3.22 -17.98 -9.95
CA CYS A 237 -1.93 -18.65 -9.86
C CYS A 237 -1.66 -19.63 -11.01
N ARG A 238 -2.69 -20.00 -11.77
CA ARG A 238 -2.56 -21.04 -12.80
C ARG A 238 -2.55 -20.46 -14.19
N LYS A 239 -1.58 -20.90 -15.00
CA LYS A 239 -1.47 -20.56 -16.42
C LYS A 239 -1.60 -19.07 -16.72
N ILE A 240 -0.91 -18.24 -15.93
CA ILE A 240 -0.81 -16.81 -16.20
C ILE A 240 -0.28 -16.63 -17.62
N ASN A 241 -1.00 -15.87 -18.44
CA ASN A 241 -0.72 -15.74 -19.89
C ASN A 241 -0.59 -17.08 -20.65
N GLY A 242 -1.22 -18.14 -20.14
CA GLY A 242 -1.21 -19.49 -20.73
C GLY A 242 0.03 -20.31 -20.43
N VAL A 243 1.04 -19.77 -19.77
CA VAL A 243 2.37 -20.38 -19.62
C VAL A 243 2.84 -20.46 -18.17
N PHE A 244 2.70 -19.39 -17.38
CA PHE A 244 3.32 -19.29 -16.07
C PHE A 244 2.41 -19.79 -14.96
N ASP A 245 2.98 -20.46 -13.99
CA ASP A 245 2.32 -20.82 -12.73
C ASP A 245 2.97 -20.05 -11.58
N ALA A 246 2.17 -19.64 -10.60
CA ALA A 246 2.57 -18.91 -9.41
C ALA A 246 1.98 -19.60 -8.16
N VAL A 247 2.36 -19.11 -7.00
CA VAL A 247 1.74 -19.48 -5.72
C VAL A 247 1.06 -18.25 -5.12
N CYS A 248 0.12 -18.45 -4.20
CA CYS A 248 -0.46 -17.36 -3.44
C CYS A 248 -0.33 -17.61 -1.94
N PHE A 249 -0.06 -16.52 -1.22
CA PHE A 249 -0.07 -16.52 0.24
C PHE A 249 -1.37 -15.86 0.69
N VAL A 250 -2.16 -16.59 1.47
CA VAL A 250 -3.49 -16.17 1.91
C VAL A 250 -3.58 -16.13 3.43
N ASP A 251 -4.15 -15.05 3.96
CA ASP A 251 -4.37 -14.93 5.39
C ASP A 251 -5.59 -15.77 5.78
N ILE A 252 -5.45 -16.63 6.76
CA ILE A 252 -6.58 -17.36 7.35
C ILE A 252 -7.25 -16.42 8.37
N ASP A 253 -8.56 -16.24 8.23
CA ASP A 253 -9.31 -15.33 9.10
C ASP A 253 -9.15 -15.69 10.58
N SER A 254 -8.55 -14.78 11.34
CA SER A 254 -8.35 -14.87 12.80
C SER A 254 -9.26 -13.93 13.59
N SER A 255 -10.26 -13.32 12.94
CA SER A 255 -11.25 -12.45 13.58
C SER A 255 -12.17 -13.21 14.54
N ALA A 256 -13.09 -12.49 15.18
CA ALA A 256 -14.06 -13.11 16.08
C ALA A 256 -14.96 -14.15 15.40
N SER A 257 -15.17 -14.03 14.08
CA SER A 257 -15.95 -14.97 13.26
C SER A 257 -15.10 -16.08 12.63
N GLY A 258 -13.76 -15.98 12.74
CA GLY A 258 -12.78 -16.91 12.18
C GLY A 258 -12.15 -17.84 13.21
N ALA A 259 -10.93 -18.32 12.90
CA ALA A 259 -10.16 -19.20 13.76
C ALA A 259 -9.40 -18.42 14.83
N ARG A 260 -9.90 -18.41 16.07
CA ARG A 260 -9.23 -17.79 17.21
C ARG A 260 -8.25 -18.73 17.94
N LYS A 261 -8.36 -20.02 17.68
CA LYS A 261 -7.49 -21.07 18.25
C LYS A 261 -6.88 -21.85 17.10
N TYR A 262 -5.68 -22.39 17.33
CA TYR A 262 -4.99 -23.22 16.34
C TYR A 262 -5.81 -24.46 15.92
N THR A 263 -6.66 -24.98 16.83
CA THR A 263 -7.56 -26.13 16.56
C THR A 263 -8.61 -25.82 15.51
N ASP A 264 -8.96 -24.56 15.31
CA ASP A 264 -10.03 -24.12 14.40
C ASP A 264 -9.49 -23.77 13.01
N VAL A 265 -8.17 -23.64 12.85
CA VAL A 265 -7.51 -23.14 11.63
C VAL A 265 -7.81 -24.05 10.44
N ALA A 266 -7.75 -25.37 10.61
CA ALA A 266 -8.02 -26.32 9.53
C ALA A 266 -9.45 -26.17 8.99
N ASN A 267 -10.43 -26.03 9.88
CA ASN A 267 -11.83 -25.83 9.50
C ASN A 267 -12.04 -24.45 8.83
N GLN A 268 -11.40 -23.41 9.36
CA GLN A 268 -11.47 -22.06 8.77
C GLN A 268 -10.82 -22.03 7.38
N LYS A 269 -9.70 -22.70 7.20
CA LYS A 269 -9.03 -22.84 5.89
C LYS A 269 -9.98 -23.45 4.85
N VAL A 270 -10.70 -24.52 5.22
CA VAL A 270 -11.67 -25.18 4.35
C VAL A 270 -12.87 -24.26 4.07
N LYS A 271 -13.41 -23.61 5.11
CA LYS A 271 -14.53 -22.67 4.99
C LYS A 271 -14.19 -21.48 4.07
N GLN A 272 -12.97 -20.98 4.14
CA GLN A 272 -12.45 -19.91 3.29
C GLN A 272 -12.14 -20.37 1.87
N GLY A 273 -12.03 -21.68 1.64
CA GLY A 273 -11.70 -22.26 0.34
C GLY A 273 -10.20 -22.22 -0.01
N ALA A 274 -9.31 -22.01 0.96
CA ALA A 274 -7.86 -22.01 0.76
C ALA A 274 -7.30 -23.44 0.66
N THR A 275 -7.77 -24.21 -0.33
CA THR A 275 -7.52 -25.66 -0.42
C THR A 275 -6.71 -26.09 -1.63
N SER A 276 -6.39 -25.20 -2.56
CA SER A 276 -5.55 -25.54 -3.69
C SER A 276 -4.09 -25.73 -3.26
N ARG A 277 -3.33 -26.49 -4.06
CA ARG A 277 -1.90 -26.73 -3.80
C ARG A 277 -1.04 -25.48 -3.98
N GLU A 278 -1.55 -24.49 -4.69
CA GLU A 278 -0.89 -23.20 -4.93
C GLU A 278 -1.08 -22.23 -3.77
N ALA A 279 -1.97 -22.54 -2.79
CA ALA A 279 -2.31 -21.63 -1.69
C ALA A 279 -1.58 -22.01 -0.40
N TYR A 280 -0.77 -21.10 0.10
CA TYR A 280 -0.17 -21.17 1.42
C TYR A 280 -1.01 -20.36 2.41
N GLY A 281 -1.71 -21.05 3.32
CA GLY A 281 -2.54 -20.43 4.34
C GLY A 281 -1.71 -20.00 5.55
N LEU A 282 -1.71 -18.70 5.84
CA LEU A 282 -1.00 -18.10 6.98
C LEU A 282 -2.00 -17.71 8.05
N TRP A 283 -1.78 -18.16 9.28
CA TRP A 283 -2.64 -17.85 10.40
C TRP A 283 -1.90 -16.95 11.39
N LEU A 284 -2.58 -15.93 11.87
CA LEU A 284 -2.13 -14.85 12.72
C LEU A 284 -1.39 -13.73 11.98
N TYR A 285 -1.36 -12.61 12.68
CA TYR A 285 -0.57 -11.42 12.34
C TYR A 285 0.77 -11.47 13.08
N GLY A 286 1.82 -10.95 12.44
CA GLY A 286 3.11 -10.70 13.08
C GLY A 286 3.18 -9.27 13.61
N LYS A 287 3.87 -9.06 14.72
CA LYS A 287 4.16 -7.71 15.25
C LYS A 287 5.67 -7.48 15.23
N ILE A 288 6.10 -6.40 14.56
CA ILE A 288 7.50 -5.96 14.52
C ILE A 288 7.52 -4.50 14.96
N GLY A 289 8.18 -4.21 16.08
CA GLY A 289 8.11 -2.90 16.71
C GLY A 289 6.67 -2.56 17.12
N SER A 290 6.13 -1.44 16.61
CA SER A 290 4.73 -1.03 16.79
C SER A 290 3.81 -1.52 15.67
N ALA A 291 4.35 -1.90 14.51
CA ALA A 291 3.59 -2.26 13.32
C ALA A 291 3.06 -3.71 13.39
N ILE A 292 1.86 -3.90 12.83
CA ILE A 292 1.19 -5.20 12.74
C ILE A 292 1.04 -5.57 11.27
N TYR A 293 1.66 -6.69 10.89
CA TYR A 293 1.69 -7.23 9.55
C TYR A 293 0.78 -8.45 9.42
N SER A 294 0.16 -8.64 8.27
CA SER A 294 -0.48 -9.91 7.93
C SER A 294 0.55 -11.03 7.76
N GLY A 295 0.14 -12.25 8.06
CA GLY A 295 0.98 -13.42 7.87
C GLY A 295 1.43 -13.57 6.43
N SER A 296 0.55 -13.28 5.47
CA SER A 296 0.83 -13.36 4.04
C SER A 296 1.97 -12.44 3.60
N SER A 297 1.98 -11.17 4.04
CA SER A 297 3.03 -10.20 3.71
C SER A 297 4.40 -10.62 4.25
N LEU A 298 4.47 -11.00 5.54
CA LEU A 298 5.73 -11.44 6.16
C LEU A 298 6.25 -12.74 5.56
N ALA A 299 5.37 -13.74 5.40
CA ALA A 299 5.80 -15.05 4.90
C ALA A 299 6.24 -14.98 3.44
N ALA A 300 5.59 -14.16 2.60
CA ALA A 300 6.02 -13.97 1.22
C ALA A 300 7.39 -13.29 1.15
N ALA A 301 7.60 -12.22 1.93
CA ALA A 301 8.89 -11.55 2.02
C ALA A 301 9.98 -12.49 2.55
N ALA A 302 9.69 -13.29 3.59
CA ALA A 302 10.62 -14.28 4.14
C ALA A 302 10.95 -15.39 3.14
N ALA A 303 9.98 -15.86 2.35
CA ALA A 303 10.22 -16.86 1.32
C ALA A 303 11.20 -16.36 0.26
N VAL A 304 10.97 -15.15 -0.25
CA VAL A 304 11.85 -14.51 -1.25
C VAL A 304 13.25 -14.25 -0.67
N TYR A 305 13.32 -13.77 0.58
CA TYR A 305 14.61 -13.62 1.26
C TYR A 305 15.35 -14.95 1.38
N ASN A 306 14.66 -15.99 1.80
CA ASN A 306 15.25 -17.33 1.91
C ASN A 306 15.76 -17.84 0.56
N ASP A 307 14.98 -17.68 -0.52
CA ASP A 307 15.40 -18.09 -1.86
C ASP A 307 16.68 -17.37 -2.31
N SER A 308 16.84 -16.08 -1.95
CA SER A 308 18.03 -15.30 -2.25
C SER A 308 19.31 -15.86 -1.63
N LEU A 309 19.19 -16.53 -0.47
CA LEU A 309 20.33 -17.19 0.19
C LEU A 309 20.79 -18.46 -0.53
N TYR A 310 19.96 -18.98 -1.45
CA TYR A 310 20.19 -20.21 -2.19
C TYR A 310 20.22 -19.99 -3.72
N ASN A 311 20.84 -18.90 -4.17
CA ASN A 311 20.96 -18.53 -5.58
C ASN A 311 19.58 -18.41 -6.28
N ASP A 312 18.64 -17.76 -5.63
CA ASP A 312 17.27 -17.59 -6.11
C ASP A 312 16.53 -18.89 -6.44
N THR A 313 16.87 -19.96 -5.73
CA THR A 313 16.27 -21.27 -5.95
C THR A 313 15.35 -21.62 -4.77
N PRO A 314 14.04 -21.87 -4.99
CA PRO A 314 13.08 -22.19 -3.94
C PRO A 314 13.22 -23.64 -3.46
N ASN A 315 14.40 -24.02 -2.95
CA ASN A 315 14.73 -25.39 -2.54
C ASN A 315 14.80 -25.59 -1.02
N ALA A 316 14.76 -24.52 -0.26
CA ALA A 316 14.82 -24.55 1.20
C ALA A 316 13.56 -23.99 1.84
N SER A 317 13.20 -24.52 3.01
CA SER A 317 12.06 -23.98 3.77
C SER A 317 12.39 -22.59 4.33
N PRO A 318 11.51 -21.59 4.22
CA PRO A 318 11.68 -20.30 4.85
C PRO A 318 11.41 -20.32 6.37
N SER A 319 11.35 -21.49 6.98
CA SER A 319 11.21 -21.62 8.43
C SER A 319 12.47 -21.14 9.16
N ASN A 320 12.26 -20.46 10.30
CA ASN A 320 13.35 -19.89 11.14
C ASN A 320 14.15 -18.76 10.48
N VAL A 321 13.57 -18.07 9.51
CA VAL A 321 14.13 -16.79 9.05
C VAL A 321 13.94 -15.75 10.15
N SER A 322 15.04 -15.14 10.61
CA SER A 322 15.00 -14.06 11.60
C SER A 322 14.66 -12.73 10.91
N VAL A 323 13.85 -11.93 11.57
CA VAL A 323 13.49 -10.55 11.18
C VAL A 323 14.06 -9.54 12.15
#